data_917a395069a4fe735358d8fe17134d5d
#
_entry.id   917a395069a4fe735358d8fe17134d5d
#
_cell.length_a   1.000
_cell.length_b   1.000
_cell.length_c   1.000
_cell.angle_alpha   90.00
_cell.angle_beta   90.00
_cell.angle_gamma   90.00
#
_symmetry.space_group_name_H-M   'P 1'
#
loop_
_entity.id
_entity.type
_entity.pdbx_description
1 polymer ?
#
loop_
_entity_poly.entity_id
_entity_poly.type
_entity_poly.pdbx_seq_one_letter_code
_entity_poly.pdbx_strand_id
1 'polypeptide(L)'
;MNSRVPVTIEWNAGAGVLKLELGFTRVVSNSGCLLVSPRDIGLHQRVKVTNLSTQQSANGVIISVGVQRSDGWDLGVELLTADLDFWGVEL
;
A
#
# COMPACT_ATOMS: atom_id res chain seq x y z
N MET A 1 5.94 5.74 -12.01
CA MET A 1 4.83 5.65 -12.99
C MET A 1 3.52 5.95 -12.31
N ASN A 2 2.73 6.82 -12.89
CA ASN A 2 1.38 7.08 -12.41
C ASN A 2 0.47 5.93 -12.83
N SER A 3 -0.12 5.23 -11.86
CA SER A 3 -0.94 4.07 -12.14
C SER A 3 -1.92 3.84 -10.99
N ARG A 4 -3.21 3.73 -11.32
CA ARG A 4 -4.25 3.47 -10.35
C ARG A 4 -4.52 1.97 -10.27
N VAL A 5 -3.93 1.33 -9.27
CA VAL A 5 -4.09 -0.10 -9.04
C VAL A 5 -4.88 -0.30 -7.75
N PRO A 6 -5.98 -1.05 -7.78
CA PRO A 6 -6.71 -1.36 -6.55
C PRO A 6 -5.90 -2.31 -5.69
N VAL A 7 -5.81 -2.01 -4.39
CA VAL A 7 -5.05 -2.79 -3.43
C VAL A 7 -5.84 -2.97 -2.14
N THR A 8 -5.50 -4.01 -1.40
CA THR A 8 -5.85 -4.09 0.02
C THR A 8 -4.59 -3.92 0.85
N ILE A 9 -4.75 -3.32 2.02
CA ILE A 9 -3.68 -3.10 2.97
C ILE A 9 -4.10 -3.78 4.27
N GLU A 10 -3.30 -4.72 4.74
CA GLU A 10 -3.56 -5.46 5.97
C GLU A 10 -2.45 -5.17 6.97
N TRP A 11 -2.82 -4.93 8.22
CA TRP A 11 -1.83 -4.71 9.28
C TRP A 11 -2.35 -5.21 10.62
N ASN A 12 -1.43 -5.44 11.54
CA ASN A 12 -1.75 -5.78 12.92
C ASN A 12 -1.88 -4.50 13.71
N ALA A 13 -3.08 -4.23 14.22
CA ALA A 13 -3.39 -3.02 14.99
C ALA A 13 -3.08 -3.16 16.48
N GLY A 14 -2.44 -4.25 16.89
CA GLY A 14 -2.10 -4.55 18.28
C GLY A 14 -3.02 -5.62 18.86
N ALA A 15 -2.56 -6.28 19.95
CA ALA A 15 -3.30 -7.32 20.67
C ALA A 15 -3.85 -8.44 19.75
N GLY A 16 -3.16 -8.74 18.65
CA GLY A 16 -3.57 -9.77 17.71
C GLY A 16 -4.72 -9.37 16.78
N VAL A 17 -5.13 -8.11 16.78
CA VAL A 17 -6.22 -7.61 15.93
C VAL A 17 -5.65 -7.27 14.55
N LEU A 18 -6.10 -7.99 13.51
CA LEU A 18 -5.78 -7.68 12.12
C LEU A 18 -6.84 -6.74 11.56
N LYS A 19 -6.39 -5.71 10.85
CA LYS A 19 -7.25 -4.79 10.12
C LYS A 19 -6.93 -4.84 8.64
N LEU A 20 -7.93 -4.55 7.83
CA LEU A 20 -7.83 -4.55 6.38
C LEU A 20 -8.56 -3.34 5.84
N GLU A 21 -7.93 -2.63 4.91
CA GLU A 21 -8.56 -1.51 4.20
C GLU A 21 -8.37 -1.68 2.70
N LEU A 22 -9.33 -1.16 1.95
CA LEU A 22 -9.27 -1.09 0.50
C LEU A 22 -8.74 0.29 0.11
N GLY A 23 -7.78 0.31 -0.80
CA GLY A 23 -7.20 1.55 -1.30
C GLY A 23 -6.85 1.42 -2.77
N PHE A 24 -6.16 2.42 -3.28
CA PHE A 24 -5.66 2.42 -4.66
C PHE A 24 -4.35 3.20 -4.72
N THR A 25 -3.53 2.87 -5.71
CA THR A 25 -2.25 3.57 -5.91
C THR A 25 -2.45 4.87 -6.68
N ARG A 26 -1.54 5.84 -6.44
CA ARG A 26 -1.33 7.00 -7.31
C ARG A 26 -0.09 6.82 -8.16
N VAL A 27 0.96 6.28 -7.55
CA VAL A 27 2.27 6.08 -8.18
C VAL A 27 2.78 4.72 -7.76
N VAL A 28 3.36 3.98 -8.70
CA VAL A 28 4.00 2.70 -8.42
C VAL A 28 5.45 2.73 -8.92
N SER A 29 6.31 1.97 -8.25
CA SER A 29 7.70 1.77 -8.64
C SER A 29 8.12 0.34 -8.26
N ASN A 30 9.32 -0.05 -8.66
CA ASN A 30 9.87 -1.37 -8.31
C ASN A 30 10.04 -1.57 -6.81
N SER A 31 10.22 -0.48 -6.05
CA SER A 31 10.50 -0.56 -4.62
C SER A 31 9.32 -0.16 -3.74
N GLY A 32 8.21 0.29 -4.31
CA GLY A 32 7.09 0.71 -3.50
C GLY A 32 6.01 1.44 -4.25
N CYS A 33 5.22 2.20 -3.50
CA CYS A 33 4.12 2.95 -4.08
C CYS A 33 3.72 4.13 -3.19
N LEU A 34 3.01 5.07 -3.80
CA LEU A 34 2.19 6.04 -3.09
C LEU A 34 0.74 5.58 -3.27
N LEU A 35 0.05 5.31 -2.18
CA LEU A 35 -1.32 4.84 -2.23
C LEU A 35 -2.25 5.73 -1.41
N VAL A 36 -3.53 5.64 -1.72
CA VAL A 36 -4.58 6.33 -1.00
C VAL A 36 -5.31 5.32 -0.14
N SER A 37 -5.40 5.61 1.15
CA SER A 37 -6.11 4.82 2.13
C SER A 37 -7.18 5.65 2.81
N PRO A 38 -8.36 5.08 3.14
CA PRO A 38 -9.38 5.81 3.90
C PRO A 38 -8.93 6.12 5.33
N ARG A 39 -7.84 5.50 5.81
CA ARG A 39 -7.30 5.69 7.16
C ARG A 39 -5.82 6.01 7.12
N ASP A 40 -5.38 6.81 8.08
CA ASP A 40 -3.97 6.90 8.44
C ASP A 40 -3.60 5.65 9.25
N ILE A 41 -2.81 4.78 8.60
CA ILE A 41 -2.40 3.51 9.22
C ILE A 41 -1.25 3.71 10.21
N GLY A 42 -0.49 4.79 10.02
CA GLY A 42 0.61 5.16 10.89
C GLY A 42 1.99 4.96 10.26
N LEU A 43 2.86 5.93 10.52
CA LEU A 43 4.25 5.89 10.06
C LEU A 43 4.97 4.70 10.69
N HIS A 44 5.78 4.02 9.90
CA HIS A 44 6.56 2.83 10.28
C HIS A 44 5.74 1.56 10.54
N GLN A 45 4.43 1.60 10.33
CA GLN A 45 3.60 0.42 10.46
C GLN A 45 3.96 -0.60 9.38
N ARG A 46 4.17 -1.86 9.80
CA ARG A 46 4.33 -2.99 8.88
C ARG A 46 2.98 -3.36 8.30
N VAL A 47 2.95 -3.57 6.99
CA VAL A 47 1.72 -3.86 6.25
C VAL A 47 1.94 -5.00 5.26
N LYS A 48 0.85 -5.62 4.86
CA LYS A 48 0.81 -6.53 3.71
C LYS A 48 -0.06 -5.87 2.66
N VAL A 49 0.51 -5.63 1.49
CA VAL A 49 -0.20 -5.03 0.36
C VAL A 49 -0.54 -6.13 -0.64
N THR A 50 -1.79 -6.22 -1.02
CA THR A 50 -2.24 -7.15 -2.06
C THR A 50 -2.71 -6.36 -3.26
N ASN A 51 -2.10 -6.61 -4.41
CA ASN A 51 -2.54 -6.07 -5.69
C ASN A 51 -3.75 -6.89 -6.15
N LEU A 52 -4.93 -6.27 -6.17
CA LEU A 52 -6.16 -6.97 -6.51
C LEU A 52 -6.25 -7.35 -7.98
N SER A 53 -5.47 -6.70 -8.86
CA SER A 53 -5.45 -7.03 -10.28
C SER A 53 -4.67 -8.30 -10.58
N THR A 54 -3.58 -8.55 -9.84
CA THR A 54 -2.73 -9.73 -10.03
C THR A 54 -2.91 -10.79 -8.97
N GLN A 55 -3.54 -10.43 -7.83
CA GLN A 55 -3.71 -11.28 -6.64
C GLN A 55 -2.38 -11.58 -5.93
N GLN A 56 -1.32 -10.85 -6.23
CA GLN A 56 -0.04 -10.97 -5.55
C GLN A 56 0.01 -10.10 -4.31
N SER A 57 0.68 -10.60 -3.29
CA SER A 57 0.88 -9.89 -2.03
C SER A 57 2.35 -9.65 -1.76
N ALA A 58 2.65 -8.56 -1.07
CA ALA A 58 4.00 -8.24 -0.64
C ALA A 58 3.97 -7.59 0.73
N ASN A 59 5.01 -7.83 1.52
CA ASN A 59 5.20 -7.13 2.79
C ASN A 59 5.81 -5.76 2.53
N GLY A 60 5.39 -4.79 3.31
CA GLY A 60 5.88 -3.43 3.20
C GLY A 60 5.89 -2.71 4.53
N VAL A 61 6.30 -1.47 4.49
CA VAL A 61 6.32 -0.58 5.64
C VAL A 61 5.90 0.81 5.20
N ILE A 62 5.10 1.48 6.03
CA ILE A 62 4.70 2.87 5.79
C ILE A 62 5.89 3.77 6.06
N ILE A 63 6.39 4.47 5.05
CA ILE A 63 7.55 5.34 5.16
C ILE A 63 7.20 6.83 5.12
N SER A 64 5.99 7.17 4.72
CA SER A 64 5.51 8.55 4.78
C SER A 64 3.99 8.60 4.89
N VAL A 65 3.50 9.63 5.55
CA VAL A 65 2.08 9.91 5.66
C VAL A 65 1.86 11.35 5.21
N GLY A 66 1.10 11.53 4.15
CA GLY A 66 0.75 12.84 3.63
C GLY A 66 -0.47 13.43 4.33
N VAL A 67 -0.92 14.59 3.83
CA VAL A 67 -2.12 15.22 4.37
C VAL A 67 -3.37 14.46 3.94
N GLN A 68 -4.41 14.56 4.76
CA GLN A 68 -5.71 14.02 4.41
C GLN A 68 -6.32 14.83 3.27
N ARG A 69 -6.82 14.12 2.27
CA ARG A 69 -7.54 14.68 1.13
C ARG A 69 -8.97 14.18 1.12
N SER A 70 -9.79 14.66 0.18
CA SER A 70 -11.19 14.25 0.06
C SER A 70 -11.35 12.74 -0.20
N ASP A 71 -10.37 12.10 -0.86
CA ASP A 71 -10.39 10.68 -1.19
C ASP A 71 -9.61 9.79 -0.19
N GLY A 72 -9.01 10.39 0.83
CA GLY A 72 -8.30 9.67 1.88
C GLY A 72 -6.92 10.24 2.18
N TRP A 73 -6.06 9.38 2.73
CA TRP A 73 -4.69 9.70 3.13
C TRP A 73 -3.72 9.18 2.09
N ASP A 74 -2.74 10.00 1.71
CA ASP A 74 -1.61 9.55 0.87
C ASP A 74 -0.59 8.86 1.77
N LEU A 75 -0.34 7.57 1.52
CA LEU A 75 0.63 6.79 2.26
C LEU A 75 1.74 6.33 1.33
N GLY A 76 2.97 6.63 1.69
CA GLY A 76 4.14 6.08 1.01
C GLY A 76 4.49 4.72 1.60
N VAL A 77 4.60 3.71 0.76
CA VAL A 77 4.91 2.33 1.18
C VAL A 77 6.16 1.86 0.48
N GLU A 78 7.14 1.42 1.27
CA GLU A 78 8.28 0.68 0.76
C GLU A 78 7.95 -0.80 0.80
N LEU A 79 8.06 -1.47 -0.35
CA LEU A 79 7.83 -2.91 -0.44
C LEU A 79 9.12 -3.66 -0.15
N LEU A 80 9.05 -4.64 0.73
CA LEU A 80 10.20 -5.39 1.22
C LEU A 80 10.40 -6.71 0.50
N THR A 81 9.33 -7.28 -0.07
CA THR A 81 9.33 -8.64 -0.61
C THR A 81 8.66 -8.77 -1.98
N ALA A 82 8.46 -7.64 -2.69
CA ALA A 82 7.78 -7.67 -3.98
C ALA A 82 8.67 -8.22 -5.09
N ASP A 83 8.08 -9.00 -5.99
CA ASP A 83 8.71 -9.38 -7.25
C ASP A 83 8.67 -8.19 -8.23
N LEU A 84 9.49 -8.25 -9.29
CA LEU A 84 9.59 -7.17 -10.28
C LEU A 84 8.27 -6.91 -11.01
N ASP A 85 7.42 -7.92 -11.12
CA ASP A 85 6.12 -7.82 -11.80
C ASP A 85 4.94 -7.64 -10.82
N PHE A 86 5.21 -7.29 -9.57
CA PHE A 86 4.18 -7.17 -8.53
C PHE A 86 3.00 -6.30 -8.99
N TRP A 87 3.29 -5.20 -9.67
CA TRP A 87 2.24 -4.28 -10.11
C TRP A 87 1.52 -4.73 -11.38
N GLY A 88 2.05 -5.71 -12.10
CA GLY A 88 1.48 -6.17 -13.36
C GLY A 88 1.60 -5.17 -14.49
N VAL A 89 2.49 -4.18 -14.35
CA VAL A 89 2.77 -3.17 -15.37
C VAL A 89 4.27 -3.11 -15.62
N GLU A 90 4.66 -2.69 -16.81
CA GLU A 90 6.06 -2.49 -17.15
C GLU A 90 6.55 -1.16 -16.56
N LEU A 91 7.59 -1.22 -15.77
CA LEU A 91 8.16 -0.04 -15.10
C LEU A 91 9.49 0.37 -15.68
#